data_b8933d2e280d1c005215164e914cf939
#
_entry.id   b8933d2e280d1c005215164e914cf939
#
_cell.length_a   1.000
_cell.length_b   1.000
_cell.length_c   1.000
_cell.angle_alpha   90.00
_cell.angle_beta   90.00
_cell.angle_gamma   90.00
#
_symmetry.space_group_name_H-M   'P 1'
#
loop_
_entity.id
_entity.type
_entity.pdbx_description
1 polymer ?
#
loop_
_entity_poly.entity_id
_entity_poly.type
_entity_poly.pdbx_seq_one_letter_code
_entity_poly.pdbx_strand_id
1 'polypeptide(L)'
;ASFEIKKASFLARLGSGSACRSLYNGLVVWGKTDEVEGSSDLYAVKYPDEEIHPIFKNFNDWVLLIHEGEKSVSSTVGHGLMNTNPYAERRFQEARENFVPLKEILKTGNLEKFITLVEHEALTLHAMMMMSEPSFILMKTGTLEVIKKVWKFREETGNPLFFTLDAGANVHLLFPENESIEAIKKFIETELLEHTQKGGVVKDVMRF
;
A
#
# COMPACT_ATOMS: atom_id res chain seq x y z
N ALA A 1 -14.58 -13.16 21.66
CA ALA A 1 -14.04 -11.97 20.95
C ALA A 1 -13.70 -12.28 19.50
N SER A 2 -12.97 -13.38 19.20
CA SER A 2 -12.50 -13.64 17.82
C SER A 2 -13.60 -13.91 16.80
N PHE A 3 -14.70 -14.54 17.18
CA PHE A 3 -15.80 -14.83 16.25
C PHE A 3 -16.59 -13.59 15.85
N GLU A 4 -16.85 -12.69 16.78
CA GLU A 4 -17.59 -11.45 16.51
C GLU A 4 -16.84 -10.50 15.60
N ILE A 5 -15.53 -10.33 15.79
CA ILE A 5 -14.73 -9.46 14.93
C ILE A 5 -14.61 -10.02 13.50
N LYS A 6 -14.48 -11.34 13.33
CA LYS A 6 -14.49 -11.97 12.00
C LYS A 6 -15.83 -11.76 11.28
N LYS A 7 -16.95 -11.86 12.01
CA LYS A 7 -18.28 -11.59 11.47
C LYS A 7 -18.44 -10.11 11.07
N ALA A 8 -17.97 -9.20 11.90
CA ALA A 8 -17.98 -7.77 11.59
C ALA A 8 -17.09 -7.47 10.37
N SER A 9 -15.91 -8.07 10.27
CA SER A 9 -15.00 -7.97 9.14
C SER A 9 -15.65 -8.49 7.84
N PHE A 10 -16.33 -9.62 7.90
CA PHE A 10 -17.11 -10.14 6.77
C PHE A 10 -18.20 -9.15 6.33
N LEU A 11 -18.99 -8.60 7.26
CA LEU A 11 -20.04 -7.65 6.94
C LEU A 11 -19.49 -6.35 6.35
N ALA A 12 -18.40 -5.82 6.91
CA ALA A 12 -17.72 -4.64 6.37
C ALA A 12 -17.26 -4.87 4.93
N ARG A 13 -16.74 -6.06 4.62
CA ARG A 13 -16.32 -6.44 3.26
C ARG A 13 -17.46 -6.39 2.24
N LEU A 14 -18.68 -6.69 2.65
CA LEU A 14 -19.85 -6.63 1.75
C LEU A 14 -20.17 -5.19 1.30
N GLY A 15 -19.86 -4.20 2.12
CA GLY A 15 -20.00 -2.79 1.77
C GLY A 15 -18.81 -2.26 0.96
N SER A 16 -17.59 -2.62 1.35
CA SER A 16 -16.35 -2.31 0.63
C SER A 16 -15.31 -3.38 0.93
N GLY A 17 -14.73 -3.97 -0.12
CA GLY A 17 -13.77 -5.07 0.04
C GLY A 17 -12.69 -4.78 1.08
N SER A 18 -11.98 -3.67 0.94
CA SER A 18 -10.89 -3.28 1.85
C SER A 18 -11.33 -2.91 3.27
N ALA A 19 -12.61 -2.56 3.48
CA ALA A 19 -13.14 -2.18 4.79
C ALA A 19 -13.04 -3.31 5.84
N CYS A 20 -12.94 -4.57 5.39
CA CYS A 20 -12.73 -5.70 6.31
C CYS A 20 -11.46 -5.57 7.14
N ARG A 21 -10.45 -4.83 6.67
CA ARG A 21 -9.16 -4.61 7.35
C ARG A 21 -9.25 -3.54 8.44
N SER A 22 -10.13 -2.57 8.28
CA SER A 22 -10.24 -1.38 9.17
C SER A 22 -10.75 -1.69 10.58
N LEU A 23 -11.11 -2.94 10.87
CA LEU A 23 -11.58 -3.37 12.21
C LEU A 23 -10.44 -3.80 13.13
N TYR A 24 -9.21 -3.81 12.64
CA TYR A 24 -8.04 -4.25 13.37
C TYR A 24 -7.00 -3.14 13.46
N ASN A 25 -6.28 -3.10 14.58
CA ASN A 25 -5.07 -2.30 14.70
C ASN A 25 -3.86 -3.13 14.24
N GLY A 26 -2.87 -2.46 13.64
CA GLY A 26 -1.65 -3.10 13.16
C GLY A 26 -1.79 -3.76 11.79
N LEU A 27 -0.91 -4.69 11.47
CA LEU A 27 -0.92 -5.40 10.20
C LEU A 27 -2.04 -6.43 10.11
N VAL A 28 -2.66 -6.49 8.95
CA VAL A 28 -3.86 -7.31 8.71
C VAL A 28 -3.71 -8.07 7.40
N VAL A 29 -4.10 -9.33 7.40
CA VAL A 29 -4.13 -10.17 6.20
C VAL A 29 -5.57 -10.36 5.75
N TRP A 30 -5.83 -10.04 4.49
CA TRP A 30 -7.07 -10.37 3.80
C TRP A 30 -6.74 -11.12 2.51
N GLY A 31 -7.24 -12.29 2.39
CA GLY A 31 -6.93 -13.28 1.36
C GLY A 31 -6.51 -14.60 1.98
N LYS A 32 -6.91 -15.71 1.36
CA LYS A 32 -6.52 -17.04 1.82
C LYS A 32 -5.06 -17.32 1.48
N THR A 33 -4.28 -17.69 2.49
CA THR A 33 -2.90 -18.14 2.37
C THR A 33 -2.60 -19.23 3.40
N ASP A 34 -1.71 -20.16 3.07
CA ASP A 34 -1.26 -21.21 4.00
C ASP A 34 -0.27 -20.64 5.04
N GLU A 35 0.24 -19.43 4.80
CA GLU A 35 1.24 -18.77 5.63
C GLU A 35 0.69 -18.12 6.91
N VAL A 36 -0.63 -17.90 6.98
CA VAL A 36 -1.28 -17.30 8.15
C VAL A 36 -2.53 -18.09 8.52
N GLU A 37 -2.51 -18.67 9.72
CA GLU A 37 -3.60 -19.47 10.22
C GLU A 37 -4.91 -18.67 10.31
N GLY A 38 -5.98 -19.25 9.80
CA GLY A 38 -7.30 -18.64 9.81
C GLY A 38 -7.50 -17.52 8.77
N SER A 39 -6.53 -17.28 7.88
CA SER A 39 -6.68 -16.35 6.74
C SER A 39 -7.83 -16.78 5.82
N SER A 40 -8.49 -15.81 5.20
CA SER A 40 -9.71 -16.05 4.41
C SER A 40 -9.92 -14.96 3.36
N ASP A 41 -10.52 -15.35 2.23
CA ASP A 41 -11.02 -14.38 1.25
C ASP A 41 -12.30 -13.67 1.70
N LEU A 42 -12.95 -14.18 2.74
CA LEU A 42 -14.24 -13.67 3.23
C LEU A 42 -14.12 -12.60 4.31
N TYR A 43 -13.06 -12.60 5.07
CA TYR A 43 -12.80 -11.65 6.17
C TYR A 43 -11.30 -11.47 6.37
N ALA A 44 -10.91 -10.42 7.02
CA ALA A 44 -9.51 -10.19 7.40
C ALA A 44 -9.20 -10.83 8.77
N VAL A 45 -7.91 -11.09 9.00
CA VAL A 45 -7.35 -11.52 10.29
C VAL A 45 -6.15 -10.67 10.63
N LYS A 46 -5.93 -10.45 11.93
CA LYS A 46 -4.73 -9.74 12.38
C LYS A 46 -3.48 -10.60 12.13
N TYR A 47 -2.42 -9.98 11.62
CA TYR A 47 -1.10 -10.61 11.56
C TYR A 47 -0.51 -10.65 12.97
N PRO A 48 0.21 -11.70 13.38
CA PRO A 48 0.76 -11.83 14.74
C PRO A 48 1.77 -10.71 15.05
N ASP A 49 1.51 -9.93 16.10
CA ASP A 49 2.36 -8.80 16.49
C ASP A 49 3.77 -9.26 16.92
N GLU A 50 3.92 -10.48 17.44
CA GLU A 50 5.18 -11.10 17.83
C GLU A 50 6.07 -11.46 16.66
N GLU A 51 5.51 -11.60 15.47
CA GLU A 51 6.25 -11.84 14.23
C GLU A 51 6.68 -10.56 13.51
N ILE A 52 6.43 -9.40 14.11
CA ILE A 52 6.72 -8.09 13.51
C ILE A 52 7.90 -7.43 14.24
N HIS A 53 8.98 -7.20 13.50
CA HIS A 53 10.14 -6.45 14.02
C HIS A 53 9.73 -5.02 14.42
N PRO A 54 10.27 -4.47 15.52
CA PRO A 54 9.90 -3.15 16.03
C PRO A 54 9.97 -2.01 15.01
N ILE A 55 10.88 -2.08 14.03
CA ILE A 55 11.02 -1.07 12.97
C ILE A 55 9.74 -0.88 12.16
N PHE A 56 8.87 -1.91 12.06
CA PHE A 56 7.62 -1.84 11.31
C PHE A 56 6.41 -1.45 12.17
N LYS A 57 6.60 -1.18 13.46
CA LYS A 57 5.51 -0.86 14.39
C LYS A 57 5.21 0.63 14.52
N ASN A 58 6.07 1.49 13.99
CA ASN A 58 5.91 2.94 14.02
C ASN A 58 6.27 3.53 12.65
N PHE A 59 5.29 3.57 11.76
CA PHE A 59 5.43 4.16 10.44
C PHE A 59 4.53 5.39 10.30
N ASN A 60 5.06 6.41 9.65
CA ASN A 60 4.25 7.50 9.13
C ASN A 60 3.68 7.09 7.76
N ASP A 61 2.41 7.39 7.53
CA ASP A 61 1.73 7.31 6.23
C ASP A 61 1.20 8.71 5.89
N TRP A 62 1.90 9.40 4.99
CA TRP A 62 1.47 10.71 4.52
C TRP A 62 0.92 10.60 3.11
N VAL A 63 -0.39 10.78 2.98
CA VAL A 63 -1.06 10.68 1.68
C VAL A 63 -1.01 12.01 0.96
N LEU A 64 -0.26 12.09 -0.13
CA LEU A 64 -0.23 13.25 -1.03
C LEU A 64 -1.46 13.23 -1.94
N LEU A 65 -2.28 14.27 -1.84
CA LEU A 65 -3.51 14.40 -2.62
C LEU A 65 -3.19 14.99 -4.00
N ILE A 66 -2.73 14.13 -4.90
CA ILE A 66 -2.40 14.51 -6.29
C ILE A 66 -3.68 14.87 -7.07
N HIS A 67 -4.78 14.18 -6.76
CA HIS A 67 -6.07 14.40 -7.41
C HIS A 67 -7.22 14.11 -6.45
N GLU A 68 -8.07 15.11 -6.22
CA GLU A 68 -9.25 15.04 -5.36
C GLU A 68 -10.57 14.79 -6.13
N GLY A 69 -10.51 14.68 -7.45
CA GLY A 69 -11.68 14.44 -8.30
C GLY A 69 -12.14 12.98 -8.35
N GLU A 70 -13.24 12.75 -9.04
CA GLU A 70 -13.73 11.40 -9.29
C GLU A 70 -12.71 10.59 -10.11
N LYS A 71 -12.57 9.31 -9.78
CA LYS A 71 -11.73 8.38 -10.54
C LYS A 71 -12.35 8.17 -11.92
N SER A 72 -11.54 8.18 -12.95
CA SER A 72 -11.96 7.90 -14.34
C SER A 72 -12.53 6.48 -14.51
N VAL A 73 -12.11 5.56 -13.66
CA VAL A 73 -12.58 4.17 -13.61
C VAL A 73 -12.89 3.83 -12.17
N SER A 74 -14.13 3.41 -11.89
CA SER A 74 -14.52 2.95 -10.55
C SER A 74 -13.80 1.65 -10.19
N SER A 75 -13.62 1.39 -8.89
CA SER A 75 -13.02 0.13 -8.42
C SER A 75 -13.78 -1.10 -8.92
N THR A 76 -15.11 -1.04 -8.98
CA THR A 76 -15.96 -2.14 -9.48
C THR A 76 -15.67 -2.43 -10.96
N VAL A 77 -15.58 -1.39 -11.79
CA VAL A 77 -15.25 -1.54 -13.21
C VAL A 77 -13.82 -2.07 -13.36
N GLY A 78 -12.86 -1.52 -12.63
CA GLY A 78 -11.46 -2.01 -12.64
C GLY A 78 -11.34 -3.49 -12.26
N HIS A 79 -12.05 -3.93 -11.23
CA HIS A 79 -12.09 -5.36 -10.87
C HIS A 79 -12.71 -6.23 -11.97
N GLY A 80 -13.77 -5.76 -12.64
CA GLY A 80 -14.38 -6.48 -13.76
C GLY A 80 -13.42 -6.69 -14.94
N LEU A 81 -12.55 -5.74 -15.22
CA LEU A 81 -11.55 -5.82 -16.29
C LEU A 81 -10.46 -6.87 -16.03
N MET A 82 -10.27 -7.29 -14.78
CA MET A 82 -9.30 -8.35 -14.45
C MET A 82 -9.69 -9.72 -15.03
N ASN A 83 -10.96 -9.98 -15.27
CA ASN A 83 -11.43 -11.26 -15.83
C ASN A 83 -10.92 -11.52 -17.26
N THR A 84 -10.62 -10.48 -18.00
CA THR A 84 -10.13 -10.56 -19.40
C THR A 84 -8.67 -10.10 -19.54
N ASN A 85 -8.05 -9.65 -18.46
CA ASN A 85 -6.67 -9.18 -18.49
C ASN A 85 -5.69 -10.36 -18.64
N PRO A 86 -4.86 -10.39 -19.70
CA PRO A 86 -3.97 -11.53 -19.99
C PRO A 86 -2.86 -11.70 -18.95
N TYR A 87 -2.62 -10.71 -18.11
CA TYR A 87 -1.55 -10.72 -17.09
C TYR A 87 -2.09 -10.89 -15.65
N ALA A 88 -3.43 -10.90 -15.46
CA ALA A 88 -4.05 -10.94 -14.15
C ALA A 88 -3.64 -12.18 -13.34
N GLU A 89 -3.65 -13.37 -13.98
CA GLU A 89 -3.31 -14.63 -13.32
C GLU A 89 -1.86 -14.61 -12.78
N ARG A 90 -0.91 -14.18 -13.61
CA ARG A 90 0.49 -14.06 -13.19
C ARG A 90 0.67 -13.06 -12.07
N ARG A 91 -0.03 -11.91 -12.13
CA ARG A 91 0.02 -10.89 -11.08
C ARG A 91 -0.54 -11.40 -9.76
N PHE A 92 -1.64 -12.16 -9.80
CA PHE A 92 -2.22 -12.76 -8.58
C PHE A 92 -1.31 -13.84 -8.00
N GLN A 93 -0.67 -14.62 -8.84
CA GLN A 93 0.32 -15.61 -8.42
C GLN A 93 1.52 -14.91 -7.76
N GLU A 94 2.06 -13.87 -8.37
CA GLU A 94 3.18 -13.09 -7.85
C GLU A 94 2.87 -12.48 -6.47
N ALA A 95 1.66 -11.92 -6.27
CA ALA A 95 1.24 -11.39 -4.98
C ALA A 95 1.25 -12.47 -3.88
N ARG A 96 0.89 -13.72 -4.21
CA ARG A 96 0.96 -14.85 -3.27
C ARG A 96 2.40 -15.27 -3.01
N GLU A 97 3.23 -15.34 -4.07
CA GLU A 97 4.66 -15.66 -3.96
C GLU A 97 5.39 -14.63 -3.09
N ASN A 98 5.06 -13.34 -3.23
CA ASN A 98 5.66 -12.23 -2.48
C ASN A 98 5.29 -12.23 -1.00
N PHE A 99 4.24 -12.94 -0.62
CA PHE A 99 3.84 -13.04 0.78
C PHE A 99 4.85 -13.81 1.64
N VAL A 100 5.49 -14.85 1.08
CA VAL A 100 6.51 -15.64 1.79
C VAL A 100 7.74 -14.79 2.18
N PRO A 101 8.42 -14.11 1.25
CA PRO A 101 9.51 -13.20 1.61
C PRO A 101 9.06 -12.04 2.50
N LEU A 102 7.82 -11.55 2.36
CA LEU A 102 7.30 -10.49 3.23
C LEU A 102 7.29 -10.92 4.70
N LYS A 103 6.89 -12.15 5.03
CA LYS A 103 6.94 -12.66 6.41
C LYS A 103 8.35 -12.62 6.99
N GLU A 104 9.34 -13.08 6.24
CA GLU A 104 10.73 -13.06 6.67
C GLU A 104 11.26 -11.61 6.82
N ILE A 105 10.86 -10.72 5.91
CA ILE A 105 11.18 -9.29 5.99
C ILE A 105 10.60 -8.69 7.28
N LEU A 106 9.33 -8.93 7.56
CA LEU A 106 8.66 -8.41 8.75
C LEU A 106 9.30 -8.92 10.03
N LYS A 107 9.72 -10.18 10.06
CA LYS A 107 10.37 -10.80 11.21
C LYS A 107 11.80 -10.28 11.44
N THR A 108 12.57 -10.09 10.38
CA THR A 108 13.99 -9.72 10.46
C THR A 108 14.22 -8.21 10.50
N GLY A 109 13.24 -7.39 10.16
CA GLY A 109 13.39 -5.94 10.11
C GLY A 109 14.15 -5.44 8.89
N ASN A 110 14.25 -6.24 7.81
CA ASN A 110 14.96 -5.84 6.60
C ASN A 110 14.19 -4.77 5.83
N LEU A 111 14.43 -3.51 6.20
CA LEU A 111 13.71 -2.35 5.65
C LEU A 111 13.98 -2.16 4.16
N GLU A 112 15.18 -2.42 3.67
CA GLU A 112 15.53 -2.27 2.26
C GLU A 112 14.70 -3.23 1.38
N LYS A 113 14.63 -4.50 1.77
CA LYS A 113 13.78 -5.48 1.06
C LYS A 113 12.30 -5.14 1.19
N PHE A 114 11.87 -4.61 2.33
CA PHE A 114 10.49 -4.15 2.52
C PHE A 114 10.14 -3.05 1.53
N ILE A 115 10.96 -2.01 1.43
CA ILE A 115 10.81 -0.90 0.49
C ILE A 115 10.69 -1.42 -0.94
N THR A 116 11.65 -2.26 -1.36
CA THR A 116 11.65 -2.84 -2.70
C THR A 116 10.36 -3.59 -3.00
N LEU A 117 9.90 -4.41 -2.06
CA LEU A 117 8.69 -5.21 -2.24
C LEU A 117 7.43 -4.34 -2.30
N VAL A 118 7.29 -3.37 -1.40
CA VAL A 118 6.11 -2.49 -1.34
C VAL A 118 5.98 -1.63 -2.61
N GLU A 119 7.07 -1.03 -3.07
CA GLU A 119 7.07 -0.25 -4.31
C GLU A 119 6.79 -1.11 -5.54
N HIS A 120 7.36 -2.32 -5.59
CA HIS A 120 7.08 -3.28 -6.66
C HIS A 120 5.59 -3.67 -6.73
N GLU A 121 4.98 -3.99 -5.58
CA GLU A 121 3.54 -4.31 -5.50
C GLU A 121 2.66 -3.16 -5.99
N ALA A 122 2.99 -1.92 -5.62
CA ALA A 122 2.27 -0.75 -6.07
C ALA A 122 2.38 -0.54 -7.60
N LEU A 123 3.59 -0.65 -8.14
CA LEU A 123 3.84 -0.43 -9.56
C LEU A 123 3.25 -1.55 -10.44
N THR A 124 3.33 -2.80 -10.01
CA THR A 124 2.77 -3.93 -10.76
C THR A 124 1.24 -3.90 -10.79
N LEU A 125 0.58 -3.38 -9.76
CA LEU A 125 -0.86 -3.12 -9.79
C LEU A 125 -1.22 -2.13 -10.91
N HIS A 126 -0.50 -1.00 -10.99
CA HIS A 126 -0.72 0.00 -12.03
C HIS A 126 -0.36 -0.51 -13.44
N ALA A 127 0.72 -1.29 -13.57
CA ALA A 127 1.08 -1.94 -14.82
C ALA A 127 -0.05 -2.86 -15.32
N MET A 128 -0.66 -3.66 -14.43
CA MET A 128 -1.79 -4.50 -14.75
C MET A 128 -2.99 -3.69 -15.27
N MET A 129 -3.28 -2.54 -14.69
CA MET A 129 -4.34 -1.65 -15.16
C MET A 129 -4.06 -1.10 -16.55
N MET A 130 -2.82 -0.70 -16.83
CA MET A 130 -2.40 -0.22 -18.15
C MET A 130 -2.49 -1.29 -19.25
N MET A 131 -2.42 -2.56 -18.87
CA MET A 131 -2.48 -3.71 -19.77
C MET A 131 -3.86 -4.35 -19.86
N SER A 132 -4.88 -3.78 -19.24
CA SER A 132 -6.27 -4.25 -19.38
C SER A 132 -6.88 -3.84 -20.71
N GLU A 133 -8.03 -4.40 -21.06
CA GLU A 133 -8.79 -4.04 -22.27
C GLU A 133 -10.23 -3.66 -21.87
N PRO A 134 -10.62 -2.37 -22.02
CA PRO A 134 -9.77 -1.25 -22.43
C PRO A 134 -8.69 -0.90 -21.38
N SER A 135 -7.55 -0.41 -21.87
CA SER A 135 -6.47 0.09 -21.00
C SER A 135 -6.89 1.36 -20.26
N PHE A 136 -6.42 1.50 -19.02
CA PHE A 136 -6.64 2.74 -18.27
C PHE A 136 -5.45 3.09 -17.39
N ILE A 137 -5.26 4.39 -17.16
CA ILE A 137 -4.17 4.94 -16.36
C ILE A 137 -4.79 5.80 -15.26
N LEU A 138 -4.51 5.45 -14.01
CA LEU A 138 -4.98 6.20 -12.85
C LEU A 138 -3.93 7.17 -12.31
N MET A 139 -2.64 6.89 -12.54
CA MET A 139 -1.55 7.82 -12.21
C MET A 139 -1.68 9.11 -13.01
N LYS A 140 -1.33 10.22 -12.40
CA LYS A 140 -1.23 11.56 -13.03
C LYS A 140 0.24 11.98 -13.12
N THR A 141 0.52 13.07 -13.82
CA THR A 141 1.88 13.62 -13.90
C THR A 141 2.50 13.82 -12.52
N GLY A 142 1.74 14.40 -11.58
CA GLY A 142 2.21 14.59 -10.20
C GLY A 142 2.57 13.27 -9.50
N THR A 143 1.83 12.18 -9.73
CA THR A 143 2.17 10.86 -9.20
C THR A 143 3.56 10.42 -9.65
N LEU A 144 3.85 10.54 -10.94
CA LEU A 144 5.13 10.13 -11.53
C LEU A 144 6.29 11.03 -11.05
N GLU A 145 6.06 12.33 -10.92
CA GLU A 145 7.09 13.24 -10.41
C GLU A 145 7.42 12.97 -8.94
N VAL A 146 6.41 12.71 -8.11
CA VAL A 146 6.63 12.30 -6.70
C VAL A 146 7.44 11.02 -6.63
N ILE A 147 7.10 9.99 -7.40
CA ILE A 147 7.83 8.71 -7.42
C ILE A 147 9.31 8.93 -7.76
N LYS A 148 9.61 9.67 -8.83
CA LYS A 148 10.99 9.96 -9.26
C LYS A 148 11.76 10.74 -8.20
N LYS A 149 11.14 11.76 -7.58
CA LYS A 149 11.75 12.56 -6.51
C LYS A 149 12.02 11.70 -5.26
N VAL A 150 11.12 10.79 -4.88
CA VAL A 150 11.31 9.85 -3.75
C VAL A 150 12.51 8.93 -4.00
N TRP A 151 12.60 8.33 -5.19
CA TRP A 151 13.74 7.48 -5.53
C TRP A 151 15.06 8.24 -5.49
N LYS A 152 15.10 9.43 -6.11
CA LYS A 152 16.29 10.29 -6.11
C LYS A 152 16.70 10.70 -4.70
N PHE A 153 15.76 11.15 -3.86
CA PHE A 153 16.03 11.53 -2.48
C PHE A 153 16.63 10.36 -1.68
N ARG A 154 16.06 9.16 -1.81
CA ARG A 154 16.57 7.97 -1.13
C ARG A 154 17.97 7.57 -1.62
N GLU A 155 18.21 7.63 -2.93
CA GLU A 155 19.53 7.35 -3.51
C GLU A 155 20.61 8.33 -3.02
N GLU A 156 20.29 9.63 -2.97
CA GLU A 156 21.24 10.68 -2.59
C GLU A 156 21.52 10.75 -1.08
N THR A 157 20.54 10.40 -0.25
CA THR A 157 20.61 10.61 1.21
C THR A 157 20.68 9.35 2.03
N GLY A 158 20.29 8.21 1.49
CA GLY A 158 20.11 6.97 2.24
C GLY A 158 18.87 6.97 3.18
N ASN A 159 18.10 8.05 3.24
CA ASN A 159 16.94 8.15 4.11
C ASN A 159 15.79 7.25 3.62
N PRO A 160 15.16 6.44 4.49
CA PRO A 160 14.20 5.41 4.10
C PRO A 160 12.79 5.97 3.84
N LEU A 161 12.67 6.88 2.88
CA LEU A 161 11.39 7.33 2.33
C LEU A 161 11.01 6.47 1.13
N PHE A 162 9.79 5.95 1.12
CA PHE A 162 9.27 5.13 0.03
C PHE A 162 7.77 5.36 -0.16
N PHE A 163 7.19 4.74 -1.16
CA PHE A 163 5.78 4.94 -1.49
C PHE A 163 5.02 3.63 -1.66
N THR A 164 3.72 3.74 -1.49
CA THR A 164 2.76 2.79 -2.04
C THR A 164 1.62 3.53 -2.75
N LEU A 165 0.87 2.82 -3.59
CA LEU A 165 -0.22 3.38 -4.37
C LEU A 165 -1.45 2.50 -4.22
N ASP A 166 -2.59 3.12 -3.98
CA ASP A 166 -3.89 2.53 -4.22
C ASP A 166 -4.26 2.64 -5.71
N ALA A 167 -5.41 2.09 -6.11
CA ALA A 167 -5.98 2.28 -7.44
C ALA A 167 -6.42 3.74 -7.63
N GLY A 168 -5.45 4.65 -7.81
CA GLY A 168 -5.67 6.09 -7.92
C GLY A 168 -4.42 6.88 -8.27
N ALA A 169 -4.52 8.20 -8.19
CA ALA A 169 -3.41 9.12 -8.45
C ALA A 169 -2.64 9.50 -7.18
N ASN A 170 -3.26 9.37 -6.02
CA ASN A 170 -2.69 9.79 -4.75
C ASN A 170 -1.54 8.87 -4.33
N VAL A 171 -0.53 9.44 -3.68
CA VAL A 171 0.68 8.73 -3.28
C VAL A 171 0.73 8.63 -1.76
N HIS A 172 0.81 7.43 -1.24
CA HIS A 172 1.12 7.17 0.15
C HIS A 172 2.63 7.17 0.34
N LEU A 173 3.14 8.11 1.11
CA LEU A 173 4.54 8.19 1.49
C LEU A 173 4.74 7.51 2.84
N LEU A 174 5.53 6.46 2.84
CA LEU A 174 5.81 5.67 4.02
C LEU A 174 7.24 5.92 4.50
N PHE A 175 7.41 6.12 5.81
CA PHE A 175 8.72 6.28 6.42
C PHE A 175 8.68 5.95 7.91
N PRO A 176 9.73 5.30 8.48
CA PRO A 176 9.78 4.95 9.88
C PRO A 176 10.01 6.18 10.78
N GLU A 177 9.61 6.09 12.03
CA GLU A 177 10.02 7.05 13.07
C GLU A 177 11.45 6.75 13.53
N ASN A 178 12.45 7.40 12.93
CA ASN A 178 13.86 7.28 13.24
C ASN A 178 14.57 8.64 13.15
N GLU A 179 15.91 8.65 13.22
CA GLU A 179 16.72 9.88 13.15
C GLU A 179 16.56 10.66 11.82
N SER A 180 16.12 10.02 10.76
CA SER A 180 15.92 10.67 9.45
C SER A 180 14.61 11.42 9.33
N ILE A 181 13.70 11.32 10.30
CA ILE A 181 12.30 11.78 10.19
C ILE A 181 12.18 13.26 9.83
N GLU A 182 12.99 14.12 10.43
CA GLU A 182 12.92 15.57 10.19
C GLU A 182 13.42 15.93 8.77
N ALA A 183 14.46 15.24 8.29
CA ALA A 183 14.96 15.43 6.93
C ALA A 183 13.91 14.98 5.89
N ILE A 184 13.23 13.85 6.16
CA ILE A 184 12.16 13.32 5.31
C ILE A 184 10.97 14.28 5.27
N LYS A 185 10.48 14.74 6.44
CA LYS A 185 9.37 15.68 6.51
C LYS A 185 9.67 16.98 5.78
N LYS A 186 10.87 17.54 5.99
CA LYS A 186 11.31 18.74 5.27
C LYS A 186 11.30 18.52 3.76
N PHE A 187 11.85 17.40 3.28
CA PHE A 187 11.85 17.09 1.85
C PHE A 187 10.43 17.00 1.28
N ILE A 188 9.52 16.31 1.98
CA ILE A 188 8.12 16.21 1.56
C ILE A 188 7.51 17.60 1.44
N GLU A 189 7.68 18.45 2.46
CA GLU A 189 7.07 19.77 2.53
C GLU A 189 7.66 20.76 1.52
N THR A 190 8.96 20.67 1.19
CA THR A 190 9.60 21.61 0.25
C THR A 190 9.58 21.16 -1.20
N GLU A 191 9.58 19.84 -1.45
CA GLU A 191 9.80 19.30 -2.80
C GLU A 191 8.61 18.51 -3.37
N LEU A 192 7.71 18.00 -2.52
CA LEU A 192 6.65 17.13 -3.00
C LEU A 192 5.26 17.78 -2.99
N LEU A 193 4.98 18.71 -2.08
CA LEU A 193 3.65 19.34 -1.98
C LEU A 193 3.27 20.15 -3.21
N GLU A 194 4.23 20.65 -4.00
CA GLU A 194 3.96 21.34 -5.26
C GLU A 194 3.23 20.46 -6.30
N HIS A 195 3.35 19.12 -6.18
CA HIS A 195 2.72 18.17 -7.07
C HIS A 195 1.30 17.78 -6.64
N THR A 196 0.85 18.25 -5.48
CA THR A 196 -0.48 17.98 -4.92
C THR A 196 -1.49 19.06 -5.31
N GLN A 197 -2.77 18.72 -5.22
CA GLN A 197 -3.81 19.74 -5.35
C GLN A 197 -3.83 20.61 -4.09
N LYS A 198 -3.60 21.92 -4.27
CA LYS A 198 -3.63 22.95 -3.20
C LYS A 198 -2.72 22.65 -2.01
N GLY A 199 -1.62 21.92 -2.20
CA GLY A 199 -0.76 21.50 -1.08
C GLY A 199 -1.38 20.44 -0.17
N GLY A 200 -2.36 19.69 -0.66
CA GLY A 200 -3.13 18.71 0.12
C GLY A 200 -2.30 17.51 0.56
N VAL A 201 -2.21 17.28 1.86
CA VAL A 201 -1.61 16.10 2.47
C VAL A 201 -2.42 15.66 3.68
N VAL A 202 -2.71 14.37 3.78
CA VAL A 202 -3.28 13.73 4.97
C VAL A 202 -2.13 13.06 5.72
N LYS A 203 -1.90 13.46 6.96
CA LYS A 203 -0.82 12.90 7.80
C LYS A 203 -1.41 11.91 8.78
N ASP A 204 -0.97 10.66 8.69
CA ASP A 204 -1.33 9.59 9.61
C ASP A 204 -0.08 8.89 10.15
N VAL A 205 -0.24 8.23 11.28
CA VAL A 205 0.82 7.45 11.93
C VAL A 205 0.25 6.08 12.29
N MET A 206 0.77 5.05 11.63
CA MET A 206 0.45 3.68 11.97
C MET A 206 1.09 3.32 13.32
N ARG A 207 0.27 2.92 14.29
CA ARG A 207 0.70 2.44 15.61
C ARG A 207 0.06 1.10 15.91
N PHE A 208 0.80 0.24 16.55
CA PHE A 208 0.37 -1.09 16.98
C PHE A 208 -0.08 -1.09 18.44
#